data_7bc168f97ed82f3f182471dcebbaeb59
#
_entry.id   7bc168f97ed82f3f182471dcebbaeb59
#
_cell.length_a   1.000
_cell.length_b   1.000
_cell.length_c   1.000
_cell.angle_alpha   90.00
_cell.angle_beta   90.00
_cell.angle_gamma   90.00
#
_symmetry.space_group_name_H-M   'P 1'
#
loop_
_entity.id
_entity.type
_entity.pdbx_description
1 polymer ?
#
loop_
_entity_poly.entity_id
_entity_poly.type
_entity_poly.pdbx_seq_one_letter_code
_entity_poly.pdbx_strand_id
1 'polypeptide(L)'
;MIFYFSGTGNSKWIANQLSKEQKEDLVFIPDALRSGVLEFCLKEEETIGFVFPIYSWAPPEIVLNFIQKLSLKGYRGQYLFFVCSCGDDIGLTQQVLMKAFRHKGWECHVGFSVTMPNNYVL
;
A
#
# COMPACT_ATOMS: atom_id res chain seq x y z
N MET A 1 -1.16 -10.51 -0.36
CA MET A 1 -0.29 -9.77 -1.29
C MET A 1 -0.06 -8.37 -0.77
N ILE A 2 1.18 -7.96 -0.60
CA ILE A 2 1.53 -6.67 -0.04
C ILE A 2 2.20 -5.84 -1.12
N PHE A 3 1.57 -4.74 -1.51
CA PHE A 3 2.12 -3.80 -2.47
C PHE A 3 2.74 -2.65 -1.69
N TYR A 4 3.99 -2.32 -1.98
CA TYR A 4 4.65 -1.27 -1.20
C TYR A 4 5.48 -0.33 -2.06
N PHE A 5 5.63 0.89 -1.54
CA PHE A 5 6.54 1.90 -2.06
C PHE A 5 7.32 2.46 -0.88
N SER A 6 8.61 2.66 -1.06
CA SER A 6 9.45 3.17 0.01
C SER A 6 10.51 4.09 -0.57
N GLY A 7 10.57 5.30 -0.05
CA GLY A 7 11.62 6.22 -0.41
C GLY A 7 12.78 6.22 0.57
N THR A 8 12.51 5.90 1.85
CA THR A 8 13.53 5.98 2.90
C THR A 8 13.85 4.64 3.55
N GLY A 9 13.13 3.60 3.19
CA GLY A 9 13.34 2.28 3.77
C GLY A 9 12.36 1.91 4.88
N ASN A 10 11.69 2.88 5.49
CA ASN A 10 10.74 2.60 6.58
C ASN A 10 9.55 1.77 6.11
N SER A 11 8.97 2.16 4.98
CA SER A 11 7.84 1.40 4.43
C SER A 11 8.26 0.02 3.98
N LYS A 12 9.48 -0.12 3.48
CA LYS A 12 10.02 -1.43 3.10
C LYS A 12 10.13 -2.33 4.33
N TRP A 13 10.61 -1.79 5.44
CA TRP A 13 10.72 -2.55 6.67
C TRP A 13 9.35 -3.04 7.15
N ILE A 14 8.36 -2.13 7.15
CA ILE A 14 6.98 -2.47 7.53
C ILE A 14 6.43 -3.55 6.61
N ALA A 15 6.60 -3.38 5.30
CA ALA A 15 6.10 -4.34 4.32
C ALA A 15 6.73 -5.72 4.51
N ASN A 16 8.02 -5.77 4.80
CA ASN A 16 8.71 -7.03 5.05
C ASN A 16 8.17 -7.72 6.29
N GLN A 17 7.91 -6.98 7.36
CA GLN A 17 7.36 -7.55 8.59
C GLN A 17 5.97 -8.13 8.34
N LEU A 18 5.12 -7.39 7.64
CA LEU A 18 3.77 -7.85 7.33
C LEU A 18 3.79 -9.08 6.43
N SER A 19 4.67 -9.09 5.44
CA SER A 19 4.80 -10.22 4.54
C SER A 19 5.17 -11.49 5.30
N LYS A 20 6.11 -11.38 6.23
CA LYS A 20 6.53 -12.53 7.02
C LYS A 20 5.43 -13.03 7.94
N GLU A 21 4.76 -12.11 8.65
CA GLU A 21 3.75 -12.49 9.62
C GLU A 21 2.51 -13.06 8.96
N GLN A 22 2.11 -12.51 7.83
CA GLN A 22 0.89 -12.92 7.15
C GLN A 22 1.16 -13.93 6.03
N LYS A 23 2.42 -14.25 5.79
CA LYS A 23 2.82 -15.18 4.72
C LYS A 23 2.27 -14.71 3.37
N GLU A 24 2.42 -13.43 3.09
CA GLU A 24 1.95 -12.83 1.85
C GLU A 24 3.13 -12.46 0.96
N ASP A 25 2.90 -12.45 -0.35
CA ASP A 25 3.91 -12.04 -1.30
C ASP A 25 4.09 -10.53 -1.26
N LEU A 26 5.31 -10.08 -1.56
CA LEU A 26 5.64 -8.67 -1.64
C LEU A 26 5.77 -8.24 -3.08
N VAL A 27 5.20 -7.08 -3.40
CA VAL A 27 5.33 -6.46 -4.72
C VAL A 27 5.81 -5.03 -4.53
N PHE A 28 6.97 -4.71 -5.10
CA PHE A 28 7.49 -3.34 -5.05
C PHE A 28 6.85 -2.55 -6.18
N ILE A 29 6.09 -1.54 -5.82
CA ILE A 29 5.28 -0.78 -6.77
C ILE A 29 6.09 -0.22 -7.96
N PRO A 30 7.26 0.42 -7.75
CA PRO A 30 8.02 0.92 -8.90
C PRO A 30 8.45 -0.16 -9.88
N ASP A 31 8.77 -1.36 -9.39
CA ASP A 31 9.15 -2.47 -10.27
C ASP A 31 7.97 -2.93 -11.11
N ALA A 32 6.80 -3.04 -10.50
CA ALA A 32 5.60 -3.44 -11.21
C ALA A 32 5.24 -2.44 -12.30
N LEU A 33 5.34 -1.15 -11.99
CA LEU A 33 5.05 -0.11 -12.99
C LEU A 33 6.06 -0.13 -14.13
N ARG A 34 7.34 -0.32 -13.80
CA ARG A 34 8.40 -0.32 -14.82
C ARG A 34 8.30 -1.52 -15.74
N SER A 35 8.00 -2.69 -15.19
CA SER A 35 7.90 -3.90 -15.97
C SER A 35 6.56 -4.09 -16.66
N GLY A 36 5.56 -3.29 -16.28
CA GLY A 36 4.21 -3.43 -16.85
C GLY A 36 3.42 -4.59 -16.29
N VAL A 37 3.91 -5.23 -15.22
CA VAL A 37 3.18 -6.32 -14.56
C VAL A 37 2.20 -5.68 -13.60
N LEU A 38 0.96 -5.51 -14.05
CA LEU A 38 -0.08 -4.78 -13.32
C LEU A 38 -1.33 -5.62 -13.08
N GLU A 39 -1.29 -6.89 -13.41
CA GLU A 39 -2.39 -7.81 -13.17
C GLU A 39 -1.93 -8.90 -12.23
N PHE A 40 -2.65 -9.10 -11.15
CA PHE A 40 -2.31 -10.11 -10.15
C PHE A 40 -3.54 -10.94 -9.84
N CYS A 41 -3.33 -12.24 -9.63
CA CYS A 41 -4.41 -13.16 -9.31
C CYS A 41 -4.46 -13.37 -7.81
N LEU A 42 -5.62 -13.13 -7.23
CA LEU A 42 -5.81 -13.28 -5.79
C LEU A 42 -6.35 -14.68 -5.46
N LYS A 43 -5.87 -15.22 -4.36
CA LYS A 43 -6.46 -16.42 -3.78
C LYS A 43 -7.71 -16.00 -3.01
N GLU A 44 -8.59 -16.96 -2.76
CA GLU A 44 -9.87 -16.69 -2.11
C GLU A 44 -9.71 -16.03 -0.73
N GLU A 45 -8.72 -16.45 0.03
CA GLU A 45 -8.49 -15.93 1.37
C GLU A 45 -7.29 -15.02 1.47
N GLU A 46 -6.89 -14.44 0.36
CA GLU A 46 -5.70 -13.60 0.36
C GLU A 46 -5.97 -12.26 1.04
N THR A 47 -4.97 -11.73 1.75
CA THR A 47 -5.03 -10.40 2.32
C THR A 47 -4.35 -9.44 1.36
N ILE A 48 -4.91 -8.26 1.18
CA ILE A 48 -4.37 -7.25 0.26
C ILE A 48 -3.92 -6.05 1.09
N GLY A 49 -2.65 -5.71 0.99
CA GLY A 49 -2.11 -4.58 1.74
C GLY A 49 -1.39 -3.60 0.85
N PHE A 50 -1.46 -2.31 1.22
CA PHE A 50 -0.72 -1.25 0.56
C PHE A 50 0.10 -0.54 1.63
N VAL A 51 1.42 -0.48 1.47
CA VAL A 51 2.32 0.11 2.44
C VAL A 51 3.13 1.20 1.76
N PHE A 52 3.11 2.41 2.31
CA PHE A 52 3.77 3.54 1.67
C PHE A 52 3.98 4.67 2.67
N PRO A 53 4.92 5.59 2.39
CA PRO A 53 5.08 6.78 3.23
C PRO A 53 4.09 7.85 2.81
N ILE A 54 3.82 8.81 3.70
CA ILE A 54 3.02 9.97 3.39
C ILE A 54 3.95 11.16 3.20
N TYR A 55 3.76 11.88 2.10
CA TYR A 55 4.45 13.12 1.84
C TYR A 55 3.40 14.22 1.72
N SER A 56 3.57 15.31 2.43
CA SER A 56 2.68 16.47 2.33
C SER A 56 1.21 16.11 2.53
N TRP A 57 0.96 15.25 3.49
CA TRP A 57 -0.39 14.84 3.92
C TRP A 57 -1.18 14.05 2.89
N ALA A 58 -0.52 13.53 1.89
CA ALA A 58 -1.20 12.76 0.85
C ALA A 58 -0.36 11.54 0.47
N PRO A 59 -0.97 10.51 -0.11
CA PRO A 59 -0.20 9.39 -0.61
C PRO A 59 0.68 9.83 -1.78
N PRO A 60 1.82 9.19 -2.00
CA PRO A 60 2.63 9.51 -3.18
C PRO A 60 1.84 9.27 -4.46
N GLU A 61 2.06 10.12 -5.46
CA GLU A 61 1.39 9.96 -6.75
C GLU A 61 1.64 8.61 -7.39
N ILE A 62 2.83 8.06 -7.20
CA ILE A 62 3.18 6.76 -7.76
C ILE A 62 2.26 5.66 -7.22
N VAL A 63 1.88 5.77 -5.93
CA VAL A 63 0.96 4.79 -5.32
C VAL A 63 -0.43 4.93 -5.92
N LEU A 64 -0.92 6.15 -6.07
CA LEU A 64 -2.24 6.38 -6.65
C LEU A 64 -2.30 5.95 -8.11
N ASN A 65 -1.24 6.24 -8.86
CA ASN A 65 -1.12 5.82 -10.25
C ASN A 65 -1.12 4.30 -10.37
N PHE A 66 -0.41 3.63 -9.48
CA PHE A 66 -0.38 2.17 -9.45
C PHE A 66 -1.76 1.59 -9.16
N ILE A 67 -2.45 2.13 -8.15
CA ILE A 67 -3.80 1.65 -7.81
C ILE A 67 -4.74 1.80 -9.01
N GLN A 68 -4.64 2.91 -9.72
CA GLN A 68 -5.48 3.16 -10.88
C GLN A 68 -5.26 2.12 -11.98
N LYS A 69 -4.02 1.69 -12.18
CA LYS A 69 -3.67 0.75 -13.23
C LYS A 69 -3.75 -0.72 -12.82
N LEU A 70 -3.79 -0.98 -11.52
CA LEU A 70 -3.74 -2.33 -10.98
C LEU A 70 -5.01 -3.10 -11.28
N SER A 71 -4.86 -4.37 -11.67
CA SER A 71 -5.98 -5.28 -11.86
C SER A 71 -5.82 -6.46 -10.91
N LEU A 72 -6.81 -6.68 -10.08
CA LEU A 72 -6.82 -7.80 -9.13
C LEU A 72 -7.85 -8.82 -9.59
N LYS A 73 -7.37 -9.87 -10.25
CA LYS A 73 -8.24 -10.95 -10.70
C LYS A 73 -8.63 -11.82 -9.52
N GLY A 74 -9.88 -12.19 -9.46
CA GLY A 74 -10.37 -12.99 -8.35
C GLY A 74 -10.72 -12.17 -7.12
N TYR A 75 -10.85 -10.84 -7.26
CA TYR A 75 -11.26 -10.01 -6.15
C TYR A 75 -12.71 -10.37 -5.76
N ARG A 76 -12.91 -10.63 -4.47
CA ARG A 76 -14.20 -11.04 -3.93
C ARG A 76 -14.49 -10.36 -2.60
N GLY A 77 -13.91 -9.21 -2.36
CA GLY A 77 -14.04 -8.52 -1.08
C GLY A 77 -13.06 -8.99 -0.03
N GLN A 78 -11.92 -9.55 -0.43
CA GLN A 78 -10.89 -9.97 0.50
C GLN A 78 -10.45 -8.80 1.38
N TYR A 79 -9.90 -9.13 2.55
CA TYR A 79 -9.47 -8.13 3.51
C TYR A 79 -8.42 -7.21 2.86
N LEU A 80 -8.74 -5.93 2.80
CA LEU A 80 -7.86 -4.94 2.20
C LEU A 80 -7.56 -3.86 3.23
N PHE A 81 -6.29 -3.54 3.39
CA PHE A 81 -5.86 -2.54 4.35
C PHE A 81 -4.72 -1.71 3.77
N PHE A 82 -4.43 -0.58 4.40
CA PHE A 82 -3.22 0.17 4.08
C PHE A 82 -2.49 0.53 5.36
N VAL A 83 -1.18 0.68 5.23
CA VAL A 83 -0.33 1.15 6.32
C VAL A 83 0.52 2.29 5.77
N CYS A 84 0.41 3.45 6.39
CA CYS A 84 1.24 4.57 5.97
C CYS A 84 2.20 4.94 7.09
N SER A 85 3.45 5.17 6.72
CA SER A 85 4.44 5.69 7.66
C SER A 85 4.47 7.20 7.52
N CYS A 86 4.42 7.88 8.65
CA CYS A 86 4.42 9.34 8.64
C CYS A 86 5.09 9.85 9.90
N GLY A 87 5.55 11.07 9.87
CA GLY A 87 6.12 11.70 11.04
C GLY A 87 5.08 12.41 11.88
N ASP A 88 3.90 12.63 11.32
CA ASP A 88 2.93 13.49 11.95
C ASP A 88 1.53 13.02 11.58
N ASP A 89 0.77 13.83 10.89
CA ASP A 89 -0.63 13.58 10.59
C ASP A 89 -0.80 12.92 9.24
N ILE A 90 -1.78 12.04 9.10
CA ILE A 90 -2.05 11.40 7.83
C ILE A 90 -2.82 12.32 6.87
N GLY A 91 -3.34 13.44 7.39
CA GLY A 91 -4.01 14.44 6.56
C GLY A 91 -5.16 13.88 5.76
N LEU A 92 -5.14 14.10 4.45
CA LEU A 92 -6.20 13.65 3.56
C LEU A 92 -5.98 12.25 2.99
N THR A 93 -4.95 11.56 3.46
CA THR A 93 -4.56 10.27 2.89
C THR A 93 -5.71 9.27 2.89
N GLN A 94 -6.41 9.15 4.00
CA GLN A 94 -7.51 8.19 4.08
C GLN A 94 -8.59 8.48 3.04
N GLN A 95 -8.98 9.74 2.93
CA GLN A 95 -10.03 10.14 1.99
C GLN A 95 -9.62 9.88 0.54
N VAL A 96 -8.39 10.22 0.20
CA VAL A 96 -7.87 10.03 -1.15
C VAL A 96 -7.79 8.56 -1.50
N LEU A 97 -7.31 7.73 -0.57
CA LEU A 97 -7.22 6.30 -0.80
C LEU A 97 -8.58 5.63 -0.88
N MET A 98 -9.51 6.01 -0.01
CA MET A 98 -10.86 5.44 -0.05
C MET A 98 -11.50 5.72 -1.40
N LYS A 99 -11.31 6.93 -1.92
CA LYS A 99 -11.83 7.29 -3.23
C LYS A 99 -11.18 6.45 -4.34
N ALA A 100 -9.85 6.30 -4.28
CA ALA A 100 -9.12 5.51 -5.27
C ALA A 100 -9.58 4.05 -5.28
N PHE A 101 -9.73 3.45 -4.09
CA PHE A 101 -10.19 2.07 -3.99
C PHE A 101 -11.64 1.93 -4.46
N ARG A 102 -12.49 2.90 -4.13
CA ARG A 102 -13.88 2.87 -4.54
C ARG A 102 -14.02 2.90 -6.05
N HIS A 103 -13.18 3.67 -6.73
CA HIS A 103 -13.17 3.70 -8.19
C HIS A 103 -12.81 2.34 -8.80
N LYS A 104 -12.08 1.51 -8.06
CA LYS A 104 -11.73 0.17 -8.52
C LYS A 104 -12.78 -0.87 -8.14
N GLY A 105 -13.76 -0.48 -7.33
CA GLY A 105 -14.75 -1.42 -6.81
C GLY A 105 -14.23 -2.21 -5.62
N TRP A 106 -13.17 -1.74 -4.96
CA TRP A 106 -12.58 -2.42 -3.82
C TRP A 106 -13.03 -1.76 -2.53
N GLU A 107 -13.26 -2.57 -1.50
CA GLU A 107 -13.63 -2.08 -0.19
C GLU A 107 -12.41 -2.17 0.73
N CYS A 108 -11.99 -1.04 1.27
CA CYS A 108 -10.90 -1.01 2.23
C CYS A 108 -11.47 -1.17 3.64
N HIS A 109 -10.95 -2.13 4.38
CA HIS A 109 -11.48 -2.46 5.69
C HIS A 109 -10.88 -1.62 6.80
N VAL A 110 -9.58 -1.30 6.71
CA VAL A 110 -8.91 -0.56 7.77
C VAL A 110 -7.65 0.11 7.24
N GLY A 111 -7.30 1.23 7.84
CA GLY A 111 -6.04 1.93 7.57
C GLY A 111 -5.28 2.14 8.86
N PHE A 112 -3.98 1.97 8.80
CA PHE A 112 -3.09 2.18 9.93
C PHE A 112 -2.07 3.26 9.60
N SER A 113 -1.74 4.09 10.58
CA SER A 113 -0.60 4.98 10.45
C SER A 113 0.45 4.60 11.49
N VAL A 114 1.70 4.58 11.06
CA VAL A 114 2.81 4.23 11.93
C VAL A 114 3.74 5.42 11.96
N THR A 115 3.94 5.96 13.16
CA THR A 115 4.89 7.06 13.34
C THR A 115 6.26 6.45 13.50
N MET A 116 7.14 6.74 12.55
CA MET A 116 8.49 6.22 12.59
C MET A 116 9.42 7.25 13.22
N PRO A 117 10.38 6.82 14.02
CA PRO A 117 11.33 7.78 14.57
C PRO A 117 12.09 8.46 13.45
N ASN A 118 12.37 9.73 13.67
CA ASN A 118 13.19 10.44 12.75
C ASN A 118 14.61 10.03 12.98
N ASN A 119 15.12 9.30 12.07
CA ASN A 119 16.44 8.88 12.22
C ASN A 119 17.31 9.70 11.43
N TYR A 120 17.18 10.94 11.56
CA TYR A 120 17.98 11.70 10.84
C TYR A 120 19.18 11.92 11.38
N VAL A 121 19.43 11.26 12.14
CA VAL A 121 20.46 11.41 12.67
C VAL A 121 21.41 11.32 11.92
N LEU A 122 21.59 11.75 11.63
CA LEU A 122 22.44 11.53 11.05
C LEU A 122 23.47 11.73 11.24
#